data_a99520112d1a1c1c25ed969825ac5740
#
_entry.id   a99520112d1a1c1c25ed969825ac5740
#
_cell.length_a   1.000
_cell.length_b   1.000
_cell.length_c   1.000
_cell.angle_alpha   90.00
_cell.angle_beta   90.00
_cell.angle_gamma   90.00
#
_symmetry.space_group_name_H-M   'P 1'
#
loop_
_entity.id
_entity.type
_entity.pdbx_description
1 polymer ?
#
loop_
_entity_poly.entity_id
_entity_poly.type
_entity_poly.pdbx_seq_one_letter_code
_entity_poly.pdbx_strand_id
1 'polypeptide(L)'
;MKPILLVDFGSTNTKVTAADVDECRILGTATAYTTVETDINEGLENALKLLEKTAGPLEFAERYACSSAAGGLKMISIGLVPELTAQASREASLGAGAKVWKTYSFQLTKGDMKEIEEYHPDIILLTGGTDGGNTDTILYNAGVLSQLSYDCPIVVAGNRNAADQCEEILKERSVYVCENVMPRLGELNVLPAQKQIREIFLKRIVQGKGLSKAADLVSGIIMPTPSAMLAAMELLSEGWEDHPGIGELVAVDLGGATTDVYSIAEGNPVNIGT
;
A
#
# COMPACT_ATOMS: atom_id res chain seq x y z
N MET A 1 -5.73 -11.62 -31.00
CA MET A 1 -5.12 -12.09 -29.74
C MET A 1 -4.13 -11.04 -29.25
N LYS A 2 -4.37 -10.43 -28.11
CA LYS A 2 -3.45 -9.53 -27.40
C LYS A 2 -3.11 -10.13 -26.04
N PRO A 3 -2.11 -11.02 -25.96
CA PRO A 3 -1.72 -11.58 -24.69
C PRO A 3 -1.13 -10.50 -23.79
N ILE A 4 -1.57 -10.46 -22.53
CA ILE A 4 -0.97 -9.68 -21.45
C ILE A 4 -0.38 -10.63 -20.41
N LEU A 5 0.68 -10.17 -19.74
CA LEU A 5 1.28 -10.86 -18.61
C LEU A 5 0.90 -10.15 -17.32
N LEU A 6 0.32 -10.90 -16.40
CA LEU A 6 0.04 -10.45 -15.03
C LEU A 6 1.01 -11.15 -14.09
N VAL A 7 1.68 -10.40 -13.22
CA VAL A 7 2.67 -10.91 -12.27
C VAL A 7 2.28 -10.50 -10.85
N ASP A 8 2.19 -11.49 -9.96
CA ASP A 8 2.06 -11.25 -8.52
C ASP A 8 3.36 -11.69 -7.82
N PHE A 9 4.12 -10.73 -7.34
CA PHE A 9 5.28 -10.98 -6.49
C PHE A 9 4.83 -11.17 -5.04
N GLY A 10 4.43 -12.38 -4.69
CA GLY A 10 4.09 -12.73 -3.31
C GLY A 10 5.34 -12.84 -2.42
N SER A 11 5.13 -12.85 -1.11
CA SER A 11 6.22 -13.01 -0.13
C SER A 11 6.92 -14.38 -0.23
N THR A 12 6.20 -15.41 -0.66
CA THR A 12 6.71 -16.78 -0.78
C THR A 12 6.77 -17.26 -2.23
N ASN A 13 5.75 -16.94 -3.04
CA ASN A 13 5.64 -17.40 -4.42
C ASN A 13 5.38 -16.23 -5.37
N THR A 14 6.10 -16.23 -6.49
CA THR A 14 5.82 -15.38 -7.65
C THR A 14 4.87 -16.15 -8.57
N LYS A 15 3.72 -15.58 -8.84
CA LYS A 15 2.68 -16.11 -9.72
C LYS A 15 2.65 -15.33 -11.01
N VAL A 16 2.52 -16.01 -12.13
CA VAL A 16 2.36 -15.40 -13.45
C VAL A 16 1.13 -15.95 -14.14
N THR A 17 0.38 -15.06 -14.79
CA THR A 17 -0.82 -15.41 -15.55
C THR A 17 -0.74 -14.75 -16.91
N ALA A 18 -0.87 -15.54 -17.98
CA ALA A 18 -1.07 -15.05 -19.33
C ALA A 18 -2.59 -15.00 -19.61
N ALA A 19 -3.07 -13.85 -20.05
CA ALA A 19 -4.47 -13.67 -20.41
C ALA A 19 -4.60 -13.03 -21.80
N ASP A 20 -5.63 -13.44 -22.54
CA ASP A 20 -6.04 -12.78 -23.77
C ASP A 20 -7.20 -11.83 -23.47
N VAL A 21 -6.95 -10.52 -23.63
CA VAL A 21 -7.91 -9.47 -23.29
C VAL A 21 -9.06 -9.43 -24.32
N ASP A 22 -8.75 -9.71 -25.61
CA ASP A 22 -9.75 -9.67 -26.67
C ASP A 22 -10.76 -10.84 -26.53
N GLU A 23 -10.29 -11.99 -26.07
CA GLU A 23 -11.13 -13.20 -25.90
C GLU A 23 -11.58 -13.42 -24.45
N CYS A 24 -11.23 -12.52 -23.53
CA CYS A 24 -11.53 -12.59 -22.10
C CYS A 24 -11.22 -13.96 -21.47
N ARG A 25 -10.05 -14.55 -21.80
CA ARG A 25 -9.67 -15.88 -21.31
C ARG A 25 -8.26 -15.94 -20.75
N ILE A 26 -8.04 -16.83 -19.79
CA ILE A 26 -6.72 -17.18 -19.27
C ILE A 26 -6.08 -18.17 -20.24
N LEU A 27 -4.87 -17.84 -20.71
CA LEU A 27 -4.06 -18.70 -21.59
C LEU A 27 -3.23 -19.70 -20.80
N GLY A 28 -2.79 -19.32 -19.60
CA GLY A 28 -2.05 -20.20 -18.72
C GLY A 28 -1.63 -19.46 -17.43
N THR A 29 -1.29 -20.26 -16.42
CA THR A 29 -0.77 -19.78 -15.14
C THR A 29 0.43 -20.61 -14.73
N ALA A 30 1.37 -20.00 -14.00
CA ALA A 30 2.48 -20.72 -13.39
C ALA A 30 2.89 -20.04 -12.08
N THR A 31 3.55 -20.82 -11.22
CA THR A 31 4.01 -20.36 -9.92
C THR A 31 5.42 -20.87 -9.67
N ALA A 32 6.30 -20.00 -9.15
CA ALA A 32 7.63 -20.37 -8.69
C ALA A 32 7.92 -19.71 -7.35
N TYR A 33 8.92 -20.21 -6.62
CA TYR A 33 9.33 -19.61 -5.35
C TYR A 33 9.87 -18.18 -5.58
N THR A 34 9.45 -17.23 -4.72
CA THR A 34 9.97 -15.86 -4.75
C THR A 34 11.34 -15.83 -4.07
N THR A 35 12.39 -15.58 -4.83
CA THR A 35 13.77 -15.54 -4.38
C THR A 35 14.11 -14.20 -3.71
N VAL A 36 13.37 -13.83 -2.66
CA VAL A 36 13.48 -12.52 -1.95
C VAL A 36 14.85 -12.33 -1.31
N GLU A 37 15.50 -13.44 -0.91
CA GLU A 37 16.79 -13.41 -0.21
C GLU A 37 17.97 -13.18 -1.16
N THR A 38 17.80 -13.47 -2.45
CA THR A 38 18.85 -13.32 -3.47
C THR A 38 18.47 -12.28 -4.52
N ASP A 39 17.75 -12.70 -5.56
CA ASP A 39 17.25 -11.83 -6.63
C ASP A 39 15.83 -12.25 -7.03
N ILE A 40 14.87 -11.38 -6.83
CA ILE A 40 13.46 -11.63 -7.14
C ILE A 40 13.23 -11.94 -8.62
N ASN A 41 14.15 -11.54 -9.50
CA ASN A 41 14.09 -11.84 -10.93
C ASN A 41 14.26 -13.32 -11.22
N GLU A 42 15.03 -14.07 -10.43
CA GLU A 42 15.20 -15.51 -10.60
C GLU A 42 13.85 -16.23 -10.43
N GLY A 43 13.07 -15.83 -9.42
CA GLY A 43 11.72 -16.34 -9.19
C GLY A 43 10.79 -16.06 -10.36
N LEU A 44 10.84 -14.83 -10.90
CA LEU A 44 10.06 -14.45 -12.09
C LEU A 44 10.47 -15.24 -13.32
N GLU A 45 11.76 -15.35 -13.62
CA GLU A 45 12.24 -16.14 -14.75
C GLU A 45 11.84 -17.61 -14.65
N ASN A 46 11.91 -18.19 -13.46
CA ASN A 46 11.48 -19.57 -13.23
C ASN A 46 9.97 -19.73 -13.47
N ALA A 47 9.14 -18.78 -13.00
CA ALA A 47 7.70 -18.78 -13.24
C ALA A 47 7.40 -18.64 -14.75
N LEU A 48 8.10 -17.76 -15.47
CA LEU A 48 7.94 -17.58 -16.92
C LEU A 48 8.34 -18.84 -17.71
N LYS A 49 9.43 -19.51 -17.36
CA LYS A 49 9.82 -20.80 -17.97
C LYS A 49 8.77 -21.89 -17.75
N LEU A 50 8.12 -21.90 -16.60
CA LEU A 50 7.01 -22.83 -16.33
C LEU A 50 5.75 -22.47 -17.12
N LEU A 51 5.44 -21.18 -17.24
CA LEU A 51 4.32 -20.68 -18.04
C LEU A 51 4.49 -21.07 -19.52
N GLU A 52 5.70 -20.88 -20.08
CA GLU A 52 6.00 -21.25 -21.46
C GLU A 52 5.80 -22.76 -21.74
N LYS A 53 6.11 -23.62 -20.77
CA LYS A 53 5.86 -25.06 -20.89
C LYS A 53 4.37 -25.41 -20.97
N THR A 54 3.50 -24.63 -20.34
CA THR A 54 2.06 -24.91 -20.26
C THR A 54 1.26 -24.19 -21.34
N ALA A 55 1.60 -22.95 -21.65
CA ALA A 55 0.88 -22.08 -22.58
C ALA A 55 1.58 -21.96 -23.96
N GLY A 56 2.79 -22.49 -24.11
CA GLY A 56 3.65 -22.26 -25.27
C GLY A 56 4.33 -20.88 -25.25
N PRO A 57 5.15 -20.58 -26.26
CA PRO A 57 5.80 -19.27 -26.38
C PRO A 57 4.76 -18.20 -26.69
N LEU A 58 4.72 -17.14 -25.88
CA LEU A 58 3.81 -16.01 -26.00
C LEU A 58 4.60 -14.69 -26.06
N GLU A 59 4.20 -13.82 -26.98
CA GLU A 59 4.66 -12.43 -27.01
C GLU A 59 3.62 -11.55 -26.31
N PHE A 60 4.01 -10.91 -25.22
CA PHE A 60 3.11 -10.09 -24.42
C PHE A 60 3.09 -8.64 -24.91
N ALA A 61 1.91 -8.14 -25.24
CA ALA A 61 1.70 -6.75 -25.62
C ALA A 61 1.93 -5.80 -24.42
N GLU A 62 1.50 -6.23 -23.24
CA GLU A 62 1.63 -5.49 -21.99
C GLU A 62 1.96 -6.43 -20.84
N ARG A 63 2.57 -5.86 -19.80
CA ARG A 63 3.00 -6.61 -18.61
C ARG A 63 2.70 -5.78 -17.38
N TYR A 64 1.92 -6.33 -16.46
CA TYR A 64 1.51 -5.67 -15.23
C TYR A 64 1.91 -6.49 -14.01
N ALA A 65 2.27 -5.81 -12.94
CA ALA A 65 2.65 -6.47 -11.71
C ALA A 65 2.03 -5.85 -10.48
N CYS A 66 1.72 -6.69 -9.49
CA CYS A 66 1.51 -6.29 -8.11
C CYS A 66 2.53 -6.97 -7.20
N SER A 67 2.70 -6.48 -5.98
CA SER A 67 3.65 -7.06 -5.05
C SER A 67 3.19 -7.00 -3.60
N SER A 68 3.37 -8.12 -2.89
CA SER A 68 3.34 -8.21 -1.44
C SER A 68 4.69 -8.70 -0.86
N ALA A 69 5.72 -8.86 -1.71
CA ALA A 69 7.02 -9.42 -1.33
C ALA A 69 7.77 -8.63 -0.25
N ALA A 70 7.39 -7.38 0.01
CA ALA A 70 7.96 -6.56 1.08
C ALA A 70 7.25 -6.74 2.44
N GLY A 71 6.17 -7.52 2.51
CA GLY A 71 5.39 -7.71 3.74
C GLY A 71 4.56 -6.50 4.17
N GLY A 72 4.39 -5.49 3.30
CA GLY A 72 3.81 -4.18 3.63
C GLY A 72 4.76 -3.29 4.41
N LEU A 73 4.54 -1.96 4.35
CA LEU A 73 5.30 -1.00 5.15
C LEU A 73 4.78 -1.02 6.60
N LYS A 74 5.69 -1.10 7.56
CA LYS A 74 5.34 -0.92 8.98
C LYS A 74 5.03 0.55 9.22
N MET A 75 3.76 0.87 9.41
CA MET A 75 3.30 2.24 9.62
C MET A 75 2.94 2.50 11.07
N ILE A 76 3.36 3.64 11.58
CA ILE A 76 2.73 4.26 12.75
C ILE A 76 1.95 5.49 12.33
N SER A 77 0.95 5.84 13.11
CA SER A 77 0.24 7.09 12.91
C SER A 77 0.20 7.91 14.20
N ILE A 78 0.18 9.23 14.02
CA ILE A 78 0.21 10.20 15.12
C ILE A 78 -0.86 11.24 14.82
N GLY A 79 -1.70 11.53 15.80
CA GLY A 79 -2.75 12.51 15.61
C GLY A 79 -3.25 13.15 16.91
N LEU A 80 -4.36 13.88 16.82
CA LEU A 80 -4.89 14.66 17.95
C LEU A 80 -5.84 13.84 18.83
N VAL A 81 -6.77 13.10 18.22
CA VAL A 81 -7.86 12.39 18.92
C VAL A 81 -7.71 10.89 18.65
N PRO A 82 -7.66 10.02 19.69
CA PRO A 82 -7.36 8.61 19.54
C PRO A 82 -8.25 7.89 18.54
N GLU A 83 -9.57 7.96 18.68
CA GLU A 83 -10.54 7.24 17.87
C GLU A 83 -10.51 7.69 16.41
N LEU A 84 -10.48 9.01 16.19
CA LEU A 84 -10.46 9.62 14.85
C LEU A 84 -9.13 9.36 14.14
N THR A 85 -8.02 9.42 14.88
CA THR A 85 -6.69 9.11 14.34
C THR A 85 -6.60 7.63 13.95
N ALA A 86 -7.10 6.73 14.79
CA ALA A 86 -7.11 5.31 14.51
C ALA A 86 -7.99 4.96 13.29
N GLN A 87 -9.15 5.60 13.15
CA GLN A 87 -10.01 5.43 11.99
C GLN A 87 -9.33 5.92 10.72
N ALA A 88 -8.88 7.18 10.69
CA ALA A 88 -8.20 7.76 9.53
C ALA A 88 -6.97 6.95 9.12
N SER A 89 -6.21 6.43 10.09
CA SER A 89 -5.02 5.62 9.84
C SER A 89 -5.35 4.28 9.20
N ARG A 90 -6.36 3.58 9.73
CA ARG A 90 -6.81 2.32 9.14
C ARG A 90 -7.25 2.52 7.70
N GLU A 91 -8.10 3.52 7.45
CA GLU A 91 -8.60 3.80 6.10
C GLU A 91 -7.50 4.29 5.15
N ALA A 92 -6.58 5.15 5.61
CA ALA A 92 -5.45 5.59 4.79
C ALA A 92 -4.45 4.49 4.45
N SER A 93 -4.29 3.48 5.30
CA SER A 93 -3.41 2.33 5.04
C SER A 93 -4.06 1.27 4.15
N LEU A 94 -5.39 1.28 4.05
CA LEU A 94 -6.18 0.29 3.34
C LEU A 94 -5.77 0.20 1.87
N GLY A 95 -5.28 -0.96 1.45
CA GLY A 95 -4.82 -1.15 0.09
C GLY A 95 -3.60 -0.31 -0.33
N ALA A 96 -3.03 0.53 0.53
CA ALA A 96 -1.89 1.38 0.21
C ALA A 96 -0.52 0.68 0.34
N GLY A 97 -0.49 -0.56 0.81
CA GLY A 97 0.73 -1.33 1.04
C GLY A 97 1.40 -1.07 2.39
N ALA A 98 0.66 -0.49 3.33
CA ALA A 98 1.12 -0.26 4.69
C ALA A 98 0.23 -1.01 5.71
N LYS A 99 0.85 -1.41 6.81
CA LYS A 99 0.17 -2.02 7.96
C LYS A 99 0.37 -1.14 9.18
N VAL A 100 -0.75 -0.68 9.77
CA VAL A 100 -0.69 0.13 10.99
C VAL A 100 -0.29 -0.76 12.16
N TRP A 101 0.85 -0.47 12.76
CA TRP A 101 1.30 -1.15 13.97
C TRP A 101 0.74 -0.49 15.22
N LYS A 102 0.85 0.85 15.30
CA LYS A 102 0.40 1.63 16.47
C LYS A 102 -0.05 3.02 16.06
N THR A 103 -1.02 3.52 16.81
CA THR A 103 -1.51 4.89 16.73
C THR A 103 -1.18 5.63 18.02
N TYR A 104 -0.51 6.76 17.88
CA TYR A 104 -0.23 7.70 18.96
C TYR A 104 -1.20 8.87 18.88
N SER A 105 -1.55 9.42 20.00
CA SER A 105 -2.47 10.55 20.09
C SER A 105 -1.95 11.63 21.03
N PHE A 106 -2.40 12.86 20.82
CA PHE A 106 -1.91 14.04 21.52
C PHE A 106 -0.43 14.35 21.20
N GLN A 107 0.27 14.99 22.13
CA GLN A 107 1.69 15.29 22.02
C GLN A 107 2.52 14.06 22.36
N LEU A 108 3.47 13.73 21.51
CA LEU A 108 4.42 12.64 21.72
C LEU A 108 5.25 12.88 22.97
N THR A 109 5.34 11.85 23.80
CA THR A 109 6.21 11.85 24.99
C THR A 109 7.61 11.29 24.67
N LYS A 110 8.53 11.45 25.61
CA LYS A 110 9.87 10.82 25.49
C LYS A 110 9.77 9.29 25.45
N GLY A 111 8.75 8.71 26.12
CA GLY A 111 8.49 7.26 26.08
C GLY A 111 8.04 6.81 24.70
N ASP A 112 7.14 7.56 24.06
CA ASP A 112 6.67 7.28 22.70
C ASP A 112 7.83 7.35 21.70
N MET A 113 8.69 8.35 21.82
CA MET A 113 9.85 8.46 20.93
C MET A 113 10.82 7.29 21.07
N LYS A 114 11.06 6.84 22.30
CA LYS A 114 11.90 5.66 22.54
C LYS A 114 11.29 4.41 21.88
N GLU A 115 9.99 4.23 22.00
CA GLU A 115 9.26 3.11 21.39
C GLU A 115 9.30 3.18 19.85
N ILE A 116 9.14 4.37 19.27
CA ILE A 116 9.24 4.60 17.81
C ILE A 116 10.65 4.28 17.33
N GLU A 117 11.68 4.73 18.03
CA GLU A 117 13.09 4.43 17.72
C GLU A 117 13.40 2.93 17.79
N GLU A 118 12.85 2.21 18.78
CA GLU A 118 13.04 0.77 18.93
C GLU A 118 12.28 -0.03 17.86
N TYR A 119 11.09 0.41 17.49
CA TYR A 119 10.26 -0.27 16.50
C TYR A 119 10.75 -0.09 15.06
N HIS A 120 11.39 1.04 14.75
CA HIS A 120 11.86 1.38 13.40
C HIS A 120 10.75 1.25 12.35
N PRO A 121 9.68 2.08 12.39
CA PRO A 121 8.66 2.08 11.36
C PRO A 121 9.24 2.44 9.98
N ASP A 122 8.64 1.90 8.94
CA ASP A 122 9.00 2.18 7.55
C ASP A 122 8.40 3.49 7.04
N ILE A 123 7.31 3.95 7.67
CA ILE A 123 6.57 5.15 7.31
C ILE A 123 5.81 5.69 8.53
N ILE A 124 5.73 7.00 8.63
CA ILE A 124 4.97 7.70 9.68
C ILE A 124 3.86 8.50 9.00
N LEU A 125 2.62 8.34 9.46
CA LEU A 125 1.50 9.19 9.09
C LEU A 125 1.27 10.21 10.21
N LEU A 126 1.62 11.47 9.96
CA LEU A 126 1.42 12.58 10.88
C LEU A 126 0.14 13.34 10.51
N THR A 127 -0.85 13.25 11.39
CA THR A 127 -2.16 13.89 11.25
C THR A 127 -2.45 14.79 12.43
N GLY A 128 -3.59 15.46 12.43
CA GLY A 128 -4.12 16.17 13.59
C GLY A 128 -4.64 17.55 13.27
N GLY A 129 -5.74 17.88 13.93
CA GLY A 129 -6.53 19.08 13.71
C GLY A 129 -7.35 19.05 12.41
N THR A 130 -8.56 19.57 12.46
CA THR A 130 -9.34 19.93 11.27
C THR A 130 -8.76 21.18 10.64
N ASP A 131 -9.09 21.46 9.38
CA ASP A 131 -8.62 22.66 8.69
C ASP A 131 -9.10 23.94 9.40
N GLY A 132 -8.16 24.82 9.74
CA GLY A 132 -8.41 26.00 10.54
C GLY A 132 -8.59 25.75 12.05
N GLY A 133 -8.47 24.49 12.50
CA GLY A 133 -8.53 24.09 13.90
C GLY A 133 -7.17 24.07 14.59
N ASN A 134 -6.96 23.11 15.52
CA ASN A 134 -5.71 22.99 16.27
C ASN A 134 -4.50 22.78 15.37
N THR A 135 -3.45 23.58 15.55
CA THR A 135 -2.15 23.47 14.88
C THR A 135 -1.04 23.06 15.85
N ASP A 136 -1.18 23.37 17.14
CA ASP A 136 -0.10 23.24 18.10
C ASP A 136 0.38 21.81 18.27
N THR A 137 -0.54 20.85 18.28
CA THR A 137 -0.20 19.43 18.49
C THR A 137 0.58 18.86 17.32
N ILE A 138 0.15 19.11 16.07
CA ILE A 138 0.83 18.59 14.90
C ILE A 138 2.22 19.22 14.73
N LEU A 139 2.36 20.53 15.00
CA LEU A 139 3.64 21.24 14.94
C LEU A 139 4.60 20.75 16.03
N TYR A 140 4.10 20.55 17.26
CA TYR A 140 4.89 19.95 18.32
C TYR A 140 5.41 18.56 17.91
N ASN A 141 4.52 17.70 17.40
CA ASN A 141 4.88 16.34 16.97
C ASN A 141 5.86 16.34 15.79
N ALA A 142 5.70 17.27 14.84
CA ALA A 142 6.67 17.47 13.77
C ALA A 142 8.07 17.82 14.33
N GLY A 143 8.13 18.73 15.32
CA GLY A 143 9.36 19.09 16.01
C GLY A 143 10.02 17.93 16.76
N VAL A 144 9.21 17.04 17.35
CA VAL A 144 9.72 15.82 18.00
C VAL A 144 10.24 14.84 16.97
N LEU A 145 9.50 14.60 15.88
CA LEU A 145 9.87 13.69 14.80
C LEU A 145 11.11 14.15 14.00
N SER A 146 11.37 15.46 13.95
CA SER A 146 12.60 15.98 13.32
C SER A 146 13.88 15.47 14.00
N GLN A 147 13.79 14.97 15.24
CA GLN A 147 14.91 14.47 16.05
C GLN A 147 15.12 12.96 15.95
N LEU A 148 14.35 12.24 15.11
CA LEU A 148 14.57 10.80 14.88
C LEU A 148 16.03 10.52 14.49
N SER A 149 16.59 9.42 15.00
CA SER A 149 17.99 9.04 14.76
C SER A 149 18.22 8.47 13.36
N TYR A 150 17.17 8.10 12.65
CA TYR A 150 17.20 7.53 11.29
C TYR A 150 16.22 8.26 10.37
N ASP A 151 16.39 8.12 9.05
CA ASP A 151 15.46 8.68 8.08
C ASP A 151 14.29 7.73 7.86
N CYS A 152 13.08 8.25 8.12
CA CYS A 152 11.82 7.57 7.92
C CYS A 152 10.88 8.51 7.15
N PRO A 153 10.30 8.09 6.03
CA PRO A 153 9.29 8.89 5.32
C PRO A 153 8.15 9.30 6.24
N ILE A 154 7.85 10.60 6.26
CA ILE A 154 6.77 11.19 7.05
C ILE A 154 5.74 11.77 6.11
N VAL A 155 4.53 11.21 6.11
CA VAL A 155 3.37 11.75 5.38
C VAL A 155 2.63 12.70 6.32
N VAL A 156 2.64 13.99 6.00
CA VAL A 156 1.91 15.04 6.72
C VAL A 156 0.54 15.19 6.05
N ALA A 157 -0.51 14.77 6.76
CA ALA A 157 -1.87 14.73 6.28
C ALA A 157 -2.86 15.27 7.34
N GLY A 158 -2.48 16.36 8.00
CA GLY A 158 -3.28 17.03 9.02
C GLY A 158 -3.74 18.43 8.61
N ASN A 159 -4.01 19.28 9.60
CA ASN A 159 -4.51 20.63 9.39
C ASN A 159 -3.69 21.40 8.35
N ARG A 160 -4.33 21.79 7.24
CA ARG A 160 -3.68 22.49 6.12
C ARG A 160 -2.98 23.79 6.55
N ASN A 161 -3.46 24.45 7.61
CA ASN A 161 -2.88 25.69 8.12
C ASN A 161 -1.53 25.48 8.83
N ALA A 162 -1.20 24.23 9.17
CA ALA A 162 0.08 23.84 9.74
C ALA A 162 1.02 23.19 8.72
N ALA A 163 0.55 22.90 7.50
CA ALA A 163 1.28 22.11 6.50
C ALA A 163 2.65 22.68 6.16
N ASP A 164 2.71 23.98 5.78
CA ASP A 164 3.98 24.66 5.42
C ASP A 164 4.97 24.68 6.57
N GLN A 165 4.48 24.88 7.81
CA GLN A 165 5.33 24.88 9.00
C GLN A 165 5.83 23.45 9.33
N CYS A 166 5.00 22.42 9.15
CA CYS A 166 5.44 21.03 9.30
C CYS A 166 6.54 20.68 8.28
N GLU A 167 6.37 21.11 7.04
CA GLU A 167 7.36 20.90 5.98
C GLU A 167 8.69 21.59 6.32
N GLU A 168 8.67 22.83 6.79
CA GLU A 168 9.87 23.55 7.21
C GLU A 168 10.56 22.90 8.43
N ILE A 169 9.79 22.45 9.42
CA ILE A 169 10.33 21.75 10.60
C ILE A 169 10.97 20.41 10.20
N LEU A 170 10.39 19.71 9.23
CA LEU A 170 10.82 18.40 8.80
C LEU A 170 11.72 18.42 7.54
N LYS A 171 12.19 19.58 7.09
CA LYS A 171 12.93 19.75 5.83
C LYS A 171 14.19 18.87 5.67
N GLU A 172 14.82 18.47 6.79
CA GLU A 172 15.97 17.57 6.77
C GLU A 172 15.55 16.08 6.76
N ARG A 173 14.26 15.79 6.60
CA ARG A 173 13.65 14.45 6.55
C ARG A 173 12.97 14.20 5.22
N SER A 174 12.72 12.94 4.93
CA SER A 174 11.88 12.54 3.79
C SER A 174 10.42 12.87 4.09
N VAL A 175 9.98 14.11 3.83
CA VAL A 175 8.62 14.59 4.10
C VAL A 175 7.77 14.63 2.84
N TYR A 176 6.49 14.25 2.99
CA TYR A 176 5.48 14.25 1.94
C TYR A 176 4.23 14.91 2.49
N VAL A 177 3.87 16.08 1.98
CA VAL A 177 2.68 16.81 2.40
C VAL A 177 1.53 16.50 1.46
N CYS A 178 0.36 16.19 2.02
CA CYS A 178 -0.87 16.00 1.26
C CYS A 178 -2.07 16.64 1.98
N GLU A 179 -3.25 16.57 1.37
CA GLU A 179 -4.47 17.07 1.98
C GLU A 179 -4.78 16.36 3.30
N ASN A 180 -5.47 17.08 4.19
CA ASN A 180 -5.87 16.59 5.50
C ASN A 180 -6.76 15.34 5.38
N VAL A 181 -6.45 14.29 6.11
CA VAL A 181 -7.30 13.07 6.17
C VAL A 181 -8.65 13.33 6.86
N MET A 182 -8.76 14.42 7.62
CA MET A 182 -10.01 14.84 8.27
C MET A 182 -10.14 16.38 8.22
N PRO A 183 -10.46 16.96 7.04
CA PRO A 183 -10.55 18.40 6.88
C PRO A 183 -11.66 19.04 7.74
N ARG A 184 -12.72 18.26 8.04
CA ARG A 184 -13.80 18.62 8.98
C ARG A 184 -14.06 17.47 9.92
N LEU A 185 -14.59 17.77 11.09
CA LEU A 185 -14.90 16.75 12.10
C LEU A 185 -15.90 15.72 11.54
N GLY A 186 -15.48 14.45 11.52
CA GLY A 186 -16.28 13.33 11.00
C GLY A 186 -16.30 13.18 9.48
N GLU A 187 -15.62 14.06 8.72
CA GLU A 187 -15.48 13.96 7.26
C GLU A 187 -14.08 13.45 6.92
N LEU A 188 -14.01 12.22 6.44
CA LEU A 188 -12.74 11.59 6.06
C LEU A 188 -12.39 11.90 4.59
N ASN A 189 -11.12 12.24 4.36
CA ASN A 189 -10.51 12.46 3.05
C ASN A 189 -9.18 11.68 2.98
N VAL A 190 -9.26 10.37 2.90
CA VAL A 190 -8.09 9.49 3.02
C VAL A 190 -7.34 9.25 1.71
N LEU A 191 -7.98 9.47 0.56
CA LEU A 191 -7.40 9.17 -0.76
C LEU A 191 -6.05 9.85 -1.03
N PRO A 192 -5.82 11.14 -0.69
CA PRO A 192 -4.51 11.77 -0.86
C PRO A 192 -3.42 11.09 -0.05
N ALA A 193 -3.69 10.73 1.21
CA ALA A 193 -2.74 10.01 2.07
C ALA A 193 -2.48 8.60 1.55
N GLN A 194 -3.51 7.85 1.13
CA GLN A 194 -3.37 6.53 0.50
C GLN A 194 -2.45 6.59 -0.71
N LYS A 195 -2.61 7.60 -1.56
CA LYS A 195 -1.77 7.80 -2.75
C LYS A 195 -0.30 8.00 -2.36
N GLN A 196 -0.01 8.86 -1.38
CA GLN A 196 1.35 9.09 -0.91
C GLN A 196 1.97 7.83 -0.28
N ILE A 197 1.23 7.12 0.55
CA ILE A 197 1.69 5.86 1.15
C ILE A 197 2.02 4.84 0.06
N ARG A 198 1.15 4.70 -0.95
CA ARG A 198 1.37 3.81 -2.10
C ARG A 198 2.62 4.19 -2.90
N GLU A 199 2.84 5.48 -3.16
CA GLU A 199 4.03 5.96 -3.87
C GLU A 199 5.32 5.64 -3.10
N ILE A 200 5.31 5.83 -1.78
CA ILE A 200 6.44 5.48 -0.90
C ILE A 200 6.68 3.96 -0.92
N PHE A 201 5.61 3.16 -0.83
CA PHE A 201 5.68 1.72 -0.93
C PHE A 201 6.34 1.27 -2.24
N LEU A 202 5.87 1.79 -3.38
CA LEU A 202 6.42 1.45 -4.68
C LEU A 202 7.89 1.86 -4.82
N LYS A 203 8.27 3.05 -4.37
CA LYS A 203 9.68 3.50 -4.37
C LYS A 203 10.56 2.57 -3.54
N ARG A 204 10.13 2.15 -2.35
CA ARG A 204 10.89 1.25 -1.49
C ARG A 204 11.04 -0.15 -2.07
N ILE A 205 9.99 -0.70 -2.67
CA ILE A 205 10.06 -2.01 -3.33
C ILE A 205 11.03 -1.98 -4.50
N VAL A 206 10.91 -0.97 -5.36
CA VAL A 206 11.79 -0.82 -6.54
C VAL A 206 13.25 -0.66 -6.12
N GLN A 207 13.54 0.12 -5.09
CA GLN A 207 14.92 0.39 -4.63
C GLN A 207 15.51 -0.72 -3.75
N GLY A 208 14.68 -1.39 -2.95
CA GLY A 208 15.15 -2.23 -1.84
C GLY A 208 15.41 -3.70 -2.16
N LYS A 209 14.85 -4.25 -3.25
CA LYS A 209 14.84 -5.71 -3.47
C LYS A 209 15.22 -6.17 -4.89
N GLY A 210 16.05 -5.43 -5.59
CA GLY A 210 16.49 -5.84 -6.94
C GLY A 210 15.41 -5.73 -8.04
N LEU A 211 14.21 -5.24 -7.70
CA LEU A 211 13.10 -5.03 -8.63
C LEU A 211 13.38 -3.95 -9.69
N SER A 212 14.47 -3.19 -9.54
CA SER A 212 14.96 -2.28 -10.59
C SER A 212 15.26 -3.01 -11.91
N LYS A 213 15.70 -4.29 -11.86
CA LYS A 213 15.90 -5.13 -13.04
C LYS A 213 14.60 -5.79 -13.53
N ALA A 214 13.66 -6.08 -12.62
CA ALA A 214 12.34 -6.59 -13.01
C ALA A 214 11.47 -5.50 -13.66
N ALA A 215 11.75 -4.22 -13.40
CA ALA A 215 11.09 -3.11 -14.08
C ALA A 215 11.29 -3.14 -15.61
N ASP A 216 12.40 -3.72 -16.09
CA ASP A 216 12.65 -3.94 -17.52
C ASP A 216 11.80 -5.10 -18.10
N LEU A 217 11.35 -6.02 -17.25
CA LEU A 217 10.54 -7.19 -17.64
C LEU A 217 9.03 -6.96 -17.50
N VAL A 218 8.64 -6.03 -16.65
CA VAL A 218 7.24 -5.62 -16.43
C VAL A 218 7.13 -4.12 -16.62
N SER A 219 6.08 -3.66 -17.25
CA SER A 219 5.80 -2.21 -17.49
C SER A 219 5.66 -1.39 -16.19
N GLY A 220 5.96 -1.99 -15.06
CA GLY A 220 6.02 -1.47 -13.70
C GLY A 220 5.19 -2.28 -12.71
N ILE A 221 5.54 -2.16 -11.42
CA ILE A 221 4.63 -2.58 -10.35
C ILE A 221 3.58 -1.51 -10.22
N ILE A 222 2.32 -1.87 -10.49
CA ILE A 222 1.21 -0.91 -10.53
C ILE A 222 0.73 -0.61 -9.11
N MET A 223 0.70 -1.65 -8.25
CA MET A 223 0.10 -1.53 -6.91
C MET A 223 0.56 -2.65 -5.96
N PRO A 224 0.33 -2.48 -4.66
CA PRO A 224 0.43 -3.58 -3.70
C PRO A 224 -0.58 -4.69 -4.02
N THR A 225 -0.24 -5.96 -3.75
CA THR A 225 -1.16 -7.09 -3.96
C THR A 225 -2.50 -6.91 -3.22
N PRO A 226 -2.55 -6.44 -1.95
CA PRO A 226 -3.83 -6.17 -1.30
C PRO A 226 -4.69 -5.12 -2.01
N SER A 227 -4.08 -4.11 -2.67
CA SER A 227 -4.83 -3.14 -3.50
C SER A 227 -5.44 -3.79 -4.72
N ALA A 228 -4.68 -4.66 -5.41
CA ALA A 228 -5.17 -5.37 -6.59
C ALA A 228 -6.34 -6.30 -6.22
N MET A 229 -6.22 -7.01 -5.10
CA MET A 229 -7.28 -7.85 -4.57
C MET A 229 -8.52 -7.05 -4.20
N LEU A 230 -8.36 -5.91 -3.49
CA LEU A 230 -9.49 -5.06 -3.13
C LEU A 230 -10.25 -4.58 -4.36
N ALA A 231 -9.55 -4.02 -5.34
CA ALA A 231 -10.16 -3.56 -6.60
C ALA A 231 -10.87 -4.71 -7.35
N ALA A 232 -10.31 -5.93 -7.32
CA ALA A 232 -10.95 -7.09 -7.91
C ALA A 232 -12.22 -7.51 -7.15
N MET A 233 -12.25 -7.39 -5.82
CA MET A 233 -13.42 -7.70 -5.00
C MET A 233 -14.53 -6.65 -5.15
N GLU A 234 -14.17 -5.37 -5.25
CA GLU A 234 -15.11 -4.30 -5.58
C GLU A 234 -15.75 -4.55 -6.95
N LEU A 235 -14.94 -4.82 -7.98
CA LEU A 235 -15.45 -5.13 -9.33
C LEU A 235 -16.35 -6.38 -9.33
N LEU A 236 -16.00 -7.41 -8.58
CA LEU A 236 -16.82 -8.61 -8.46
C LEU A 236 -18.15 -8.33 -7.76
N SER A 237 -18.14 -7.46 -6.75
CA SER A 237 -19.32 -7.04 -6.00
C SER A 237 -20.27 -6.20 -6.84
N GLU A 238 -19.76 -5.19 -7.54
CA GLU A 238 -20.56 -4.23 -8.32
C GLU A 238 -20.91 -4.72 -9.72
N GLY A 239 -19.99 -5.48 -10.34
CA GLY A 239 -20.09 -5.90 -11.73
C GLY A 239 -19.39 -4.94 -12.70
N TRP A 240 -19.52 -5.24 -13.98
CA TRP A 240 -18.89 -4.49 -15.06
C TRP A 240 -19.81 -4.41 -16.29
N GLU A 241 -20.10 -3.21 -16.77
CA GLU A 241 -20.99 -2.96 -17.93
C GLU A 241 -22.32 -3.71 -17.81
N ASP A 242 -22.61 -4.66 -18.72
CA ASP A 242 -23.83 -5.47 -18.73
C ASP A 242 -23.75 -6.73 -17.84
N HIS A 243 -22.62 -6.95 -17.16
CA HIS A 243 -22.42 -8.08 -16.24
C HIS A 243 -22.71 -7.62 -14.80
N PRO A 244 -23.85 -8.02 -14.22
CA PRO A 244 -24.18 -7.65 -12.85
C PRO A 244 -23.18 -8.28 -11.88
N GLY A 245 -22.80 -7.53 -10.83
CA GLY A 245 -21.99 -8.04 -9.75
C GLY A 245 -22.74 -9.08 -8.91
N ILE A 246 -22.02 -9.76 -8.04
CA ILE A 246 -22.59 -10.78 -7.14
C ILE A 246 -23.17 -10.16 -5.85
N GLY A 247 -23.06 -8.83 -5.67
CA GLY A 247 -23.49 -8.13 -4.46
C GLY A 247 -22.47 -8.21 -3.33
N GLU A 248 -22.94 -8.13 -2.10
CA GLU A 248 -22.10 -8.20 -0.91
C GLU A 248 -21.29 -9.48 -0.85
N LEU A 249 -20.02 -9.37 -0.44
CA LEU A 249 -19.13 -10.53 -0.37
C LEU A 249 -18.11 -10.41 0.78
N VAL A 250 -17.65 -11.56 1.22
CA VAL A 250 -16.43 -11.70 2.02
C VAL A 250 -15.49 -12.62 1.26
N ALA A 251 -14.27 -12.16 1.07
CA ALA A 251 -13.21 -12.94 0.43
C ALA A 251 -12.03 -13.13 1.37
N VAL A 252 -11.34 -14.26 1.23
CA VAL A 252 -10.15 -14.59 2.00
C VAL A 252 -9.04 -14.95 1.04
N ASP A 253 -7.92 -14.22 1.11
CA ASP A 253 -6.69 -14.55 0.41
C ASP A 253 -5.70 -15.19 1.40
N LEU A 254 -5.51 -16.50 1.23
CA LEU A 254 -4.59 -17.28 2.06
C LEU A 254 -3.22 -17.31 1.40
N GLY A 255 -2.34 -16.44 1.86
CA GLY A 255 -0.94 -16.38 1.42
C GLY A 255 -0.01 -17.31 2.20
N GLY A 256 1.27 -17.34 1.82
CA GLY A 256 2.29 -18.11 2.54
C GLY A 256 2.74 -17.46 3.87
N ALA A 257 2.55 -16.16 4.03
CA ALA A 257 2.98 -15.40 5.22
C ALA A 257 1.81 -14.72 5.93
N THR A 258 0.75 -14.34 5.21
CA THR A 258 -0.41 -13.61 5.73
C THR A 258 -1.70 -14.23 5.22
N THR A 259 -2.79 -13.95 5.92
CA THR A 259 -4.16 -14.21 5.47
C THR A 259 -4.88 -12.87 5.43
N ASP A 260 -5.30 -12.44 4.24
CA ASP A 260 -6.01 -11.20 4.06
C ASP A 260 -7.51 -11.46 3.91
N VAL A 261 -8.33 -10.67 4.61
CA VAL A 261 -9.79 -10.79 4.59
C VAL A 261 -10.39 -9.49 4.04
N TYR A 262 -11.19 -9.61 3.01
CA TYR A 262 -11.88 -8.49 2.35
C TYR A 262 -13.36 -8.61 2.58
N SER A 263 -14.01 -7.54 3.02
CA SER A 263 -15.45 -7.47 3.20
C SER A 263 -16.00 -6.28 2.42
N ILE A 264 -16.87 -6.55 1.46
CA ILE A 264 -17.51 -5.54 0.60
C ILE A 264 -19.01 -5.56 0.90
N ALA A 265 -19.55 -4.42 1.30
CA ALA A 265 -20.97 -4.22 1.49
C ALA A 265 -21.42 -2.95 0.74
N GLU A 266 -22.53 -3.01 0.04
CA GLU A 266 -23.06 -1.93 -0.80
C GLU A 266 -22.01 -1.38 -1.79
N GLY A 267 -21.17 -2.28 -2.36
CA GLY A 267 -20.10 -1.92 -3.29
C GLY A 267 -18.87 -1.28 -2.65
N ASN A 268 -18.87 -1.05 -1.34
CA ASN A 268 -17.77 -0.39 -0.64
C ASN A 268 -17.05 -1.34 0.33
N PRO A 269 -15.73 -1.20 0.49
CA PRO A 269 -15.00 -1.95 1.50
C PRO A 269 -15.43 -1.51 2.91
N VAL A 270 -15.91 -2.47 3.70
CA VAL A 270 -16.37 -2.23 5.08
C VAL A 270 -15.28 -2.60 6.08
N ASN A 271 -14.50 -3.62 5.79
CA ASN A 271 -13.39 -4.05 6.63
C ASN A 271 -12.34 -4.82 5.83
N ILE A 272 -11.06 -4.55 6.11
CA ILE A 272 -9.95 -5.39 5.68
C ILE A 272 -9.13 -5.71 6.92
N GLY A 273 -9.00 -7.00 7.21
CA GLY A 273 -8.18 -7.53 8.29
C GLY A 273 -7.03 -8.37 7.72
N THR A 274 -5.86 -8.28 8.33
CA THR A 274 -4.70 -9.16 8.10
C THR A 274 -4.36 -9.89 9.39
#